data_3a684fff90a044444a1529bdda85151b
#
_entry.id   3a684fff90a044444a1529bdda85151b
#
_cell.length_a   1.000
_cell.length_b   1.000
_cell.length_c   1.000
_cell.angle_alpha   90.00
_cell.angle_beta   90.00
_cell.angle_gamma   90.00
#
_symmetry.space_group_name_H-M   'P 1'
#
loop_
_entity.id
_entity.type
_entity.pdbx_description
1 polymer ?
#
loop_
_entity_poly.entity_id
_entity_poly.type
_entity_poly.pdbx_seq_one_letter_code
_entity_poly.pdbx_strand_id
1 'polypeptide(L)'
;MRLVIADCSVDYEGRLKAHLPLATRLLMVKADGSVLVHSDGGSYKPLNWMSPPATIRIESAEDHGFEDDAIERWIVQAAKSDDRLIVRIFAKHHESDHQLGVDPGLIKDGVEADLQRLLAEQIETLGEGYSLIRREFPTAIGPVDILARDATGHTVAIELKRRGDIDGVEQLTRYLEQLNRDPVLAPVRGIFAAQLIKPQAKTLAADRGISCVTLDYDAMRGVDDADGRLF
;
A
#
# COMPACT_ATOMS: atom_id res chain seq x y z
N MET A 1 -19.80 9.71 9.46
CA MET A 1 -19.08 10.54 8.50
C MET A 1 -20.02 11.61 7.98
N ARG A 2 -19.63 12.88 8.10
CA ARG A 2 -20.43 14.03 7.61
C ARG A 2 -19.79 14.56 6.33
N LEU A 3 -20.58 14.82 5.32
CA LEU A 3 -20.20 15.41 4.03
C LEU A 3 -20.95 16.70 3.83
N VAL A 4 -20.23 17.77 3.46
CA VAL A 4 -20.84 19.07 3.17
C VAL A 4 -20.25 19.63 1.88
N ILE A 5 -21.08 19.97 0.91
CA ILE A 5 -20.71 20.75 -0.27
C ILE A 5 -21.13 22.18 0.02
N ALA A 6 -20.17 23.10 0.06
CA ALA A 6 -20.39 24.45 0.49
C ALA A 6 -19.47 25.46 -0.19
N ASP A 7 -19.96 26.68 -0.32
CA ASP A 7 -19.11 27.85 -0.61
C ASP A 7 -18.40 28.22 0.68
N CYS A 8 -17.09 28.08 0.70
CA CYS A 8 -16.31 28.30 1.91
C CYS A 8 -14.92 28.87 1.62
N SER A 9 -14.38 29.59 2.60
CA SER A 9 -12.97 29.93 2.72
C SER A 9 -12.36 29.14 3.88
N VAL A 10 -11.07 28.88 3.80
CA VAL A 10 -10.38 28.06 4.81
C VAL A 10 -9.05 28.69 5.18
N ASP A 11 -8.83 28.91 6.47
CA ASP A 11 -7.56 29.34 7.01
C ASP A 11 -6.94 28.23 7.85
N TYR A 12 -5.67 27.96 7.60
CA TYR A 12 -4.84 27.12 8.45
C TYR A 12 -3.85 28.00 9.20
N GLU A 13 -3.80 27.84 10.50
CA GLU A 13 -2.88 28.52 11.42
C GLU A 13 -2.14 27.47 12.24
N GLY A 14 -0.81 27.58 12.30
CA GLY A 14 0.04 26.63 13.03
C GLY A 14 1.49 26.75 12.58
N ARG A 15 2.11 25.61 12.29
CA ARG A 15 3.51 25.54 11.79
C ARG A 15 3.76 26.40 10.55
N LEU A 16 2.71 26.68 9.78
CA LEU A 16 2.68 27.62 8.68
C LEU A 16 1.31 28.29 8.66
N LYS A 17 1.15 29.34 7.87
CA LYS A 17 -0.15 29.96 7.58
C LYS A 17 -0.50 29.68 6.13
N ALA A 18 -1.72 29.20 5.89
CA ALA A 18 -2.24 28.96 4.56
C ALA A 18 -3.70 29.45 4.47
N HIS A 19 -4.08 29.98 3.32
CA HIS A 19 -5.41 30.48 3.04
C HIS A 19 -5.94 29.88 1.74
N LEU A 20 -7.13 29.32 1.80
CA LEU A 20 -7.91 28.92 0.63
C LEU A 20 -9.03 29.95 0.44
N PRO A 21 -9.03 30.76 -0.64
CA PRO A 21 -10.04 31.75 -0.94
C PRO A 21 -11.43 31.13 -1.09
N LEU A 22 -12.48 31.94 -1.07
CA LEU A 22 -13.86 31.52 -1.25
C LEU A 22 -14.03 30.73 -2.56
N ALA A 23 -14.53 29.50 -2.44
CA ALA A 23 -14.90 28.62 -3.54
C ALA A 23 -15.81 27.50 -3.03
N THR A 24 -16.53 26.86 -3.95
CA THR A 24 -17.30 25.65 -3.66
C THR A 24 -16.36 24.48 -3.42
N ARG A 25 -16.52 23.79 -2.28
CA ARG A 25 -15.66 22.66 -1.86
C ARG A 25 -16.45 21.56 -1.20
N LEU A 26 -15.87 20.37 -1.22
CA LEU A 26 -16.32 19.25 -0.40
C LEU A 26 -15.56 19.29 0.94
N LEU A 27 -16.30 19.42 2.02
CA LEU A 27 -15.84 19.28 3.40
C LEU A 27 -16.23 17.89 3.89
N MET A 28 -15.28 17.16 4.45
CA MET A 28 -15.51 15.80 4.97
C MET A 28 -15.05 15.73 6.42
N VAL A 29 -15.93 15.28 7.30
CA VAL A 29 -15.62 14.96 8.70
C VAL A 29 -15.77 13.46 8.89
N LYS A 30 -14.69 12.77 9.22
CA LYS A 30 -14.69 11.33 9.46
C LYS A 30 -15.06 10.99 10.91
N ALA A 31 -15.39 9.73 11.16
CA ALA A 31 -15.74 9.24 12.49
C ALA A 31 -14.56 9.31 13.49
N ASP A 32 -13.32 9.29 13.01
CA ASP A 32 -12.12 9.46 13.83
C ASP A 32 -11.79 10.92 14.18
N GLY A 33 -12.62 11.88 13.72
CA GLY A 33 -12.42 13.31 13.90
C GLY A 33 -11.53 13.98 12.85
N SER A 34 -11.07 13.26 11.84
CA SER A 34 -10.35 13.88 10.71
C SER A 34 -11.27 14.83 9.94
N VAL A 35 -10.74 15.99 9.57
CA VAL A 35 -11.42 16.97 8.70
C VAL A 35 -10.59 17.13 7.43
N LEU A 36 -11.25 17.02 6.28
CA LEU A 36 -10.62 17.15 4.97
C LEU A 36 -11.38 18.17 4.13
N VAL A 37 -10.63 18.94 3.34
CA VAL A 37 -11.15 19.95 2.41
C VAL A 37 -10.70 19.60 1.01
N HIS A 38 -11.63 19.30 0.11
CA HIS A 38 -11.36 18.92 -1.27
C HIS A 38 -11.95 19.93 -2.26
N SER A 39 -11.26 20.12 -3.39
CA SER A 39 -11.81 20.71 -4.61
C SER A 39 -12.28 19.62 -5.56
N ASP A 40 -12.94 20.00 -6.65
CA ASP A 40 -13.35 19.11 -7.74
C ASP A 40 -12.18 18.58 -8.59
N GLY A 41 -10.98 19.09 -8.36
CA GLY A 41 -9.75 18.69 -9.04
C GLY A 41 -8.61 18.36 -8.07
N GLY A 42 -7.40 18.10 -8.60
CA GLY A 42 -6.20 17.89 -7.77
C GLY A 42 -5.96 16.44 -7.34
N SER A 43 -6.54 15.46 -8.07
CA SER A 43 -6.38 14.04 -7.80
C SER A 43 -7.00 13.62 -6.45
N TYR A 44 -6.37 12.71 -5.71
CA TYR A 44 -6.92 12.15 -4.47
C TYR A 44 -6.57 12.94 -3.20
N LYS A 45 -5.66 13.89 -3.27
CA LYS A 45 -5.18 14.63 -2.10
C LYS A 45 -6.13 15.76 -1.73
N PRO A 46 -6.46 15.93 -0.42
CA PRO A 46 -7.17 17.12 0.02
C PRO A 46 -6.30 18.36 -0.15
N LEU A 47 -6.93 19.53 -0.36
CA LEU A 47 -6.26 20.82 -0.37
C LEU A 47 -5.73 21.19 1.01
N ASN A 48 -6.49 20.84 2.05
CA ASN A 48 -6.12 21.00 3.45
C ASN A 48 -6.79 19.92 4.31
N TRP A 49 -6.19 19.59 5.46
CA TRP A 49 -6.76 18.61 6.38
C TRP A 49 -6.27 18.82 7.81
N MET A 50 -7.03 18.31 8.77
CA MET A 50 -6.62 18.12 10.16
C MET A 50 -6.72 16.63 10.50
N SER A 51 -5.60 16.06 10.96
CA SER A 51 -5.55 14.67 11.39
C SER A 51 -6.01 14.50 12.85
N PRO A 52 -6.54 13.32 13.23
CA PRO A 52 -6.90 13.06 14.62
C PRO A 52 -5.65 12.88 15.51
N PRO A 53 -5.75 13.09 16.82
CA PRO A 53 -6.93 13.60 17.53
C PRO A 53 -7.12 15.11 17.36
N ALA A 54 -8.33 15.51 16.99
CA ALA A 54 -8.72 16.91 16.84
C ALA A 54 -10.12 17.13 17.40
N THR A 55 -10.42 18.35 17.80
CA THR A 55 -11.77 18.78 18.22
C THR A 55 -12.34 19.72 17.18
N ILE A 56 -13.64 19.62 16.93
CA ILE A 56 -14.37 20.50 16.02
C ILE A 56 -15.40 21.25 16.85
N ARG A 57 -15.33 22.58 16.80
CA ARG A 57 -16.35 23.48 17.32
C ARG A 57 -17.04 24.15 16.14
N ILE A 58 -18.36 24.05 16.10
CA ILE A 58 -19.19 24.64 15.07
C ILE A 58 -19.94 25.84 15.70
N GLU A 59 -19.83 26.98 15.06
CA GLU A 59 -20.48 28.23 15.47
C GLU A 59 -21.42 28.66 14.36
N SER A 60 -22.65 29.04 14.70
CA SER A 60 -23.59 29.65 13.76
C SER A 60 -23.53 31.18 13.82
N ALA A 61 -23.87 31.85 12.73
CA ALA A 61 -23.99 33.31 12.72
C ALA A 61 -25.11 33.80 13.63
N GLU A 62 -26.18 33.01 13.80
CA GLU A 62 -27.32 33.31 14.66
C GLU A 62 -26.90 33.41 16.14
N ASP A 63 -26.00 32.57 16.59
CA ASP A 63 -25.57 32.50 17.99
C ASP A 63 -24.41 33.45 18.31
N HIS A 64 -23.53 33.73 17.34
CA HIS A 64 -22.24 34.38 17.59
C HIS A 64 -22.08 35.76 16.90
N GLY A 65 -22.93 36.11 15.94
CA GLY A 65 -22.90 37.39 15.24
C GLY A 65 -21.54 37.61 14.56
N PHE A 66 -21.31 37.02 13.41
CA PHE A 66 -20.05 37.19 12.67
C PHE A 66 -19.95 38.55 12.01
N GLU A 67 -18.75 39.11 11.92
CA GLU A 67 -18.47 40.35 11.20
C GLU A 67 -18.48 40.17 9.67
N ASP A 68 -18.30 38.93 9.21
CA ASP A 68 -18.36 38.50 7.80
C ASP A 68 -19.72 37.87 7.47
N ASP A 69 -20.01 37.69 6.19
CA ASP A 69 -21.26 37.10 5.71
C ASP A 69 -21.32 35.56 5.86
N ALA A 70 -20.45 34.97 6.64
CA ALA A 70 -20.45 33.50 6.89
C ALA A 70 -21.68 33.11 7.71
N ILE A 71 -22.37 32.07 7.29
CA ILE A 71 -23.53 31.50 8.00
C ILE A 71 -23.11 30.53 9.10
N GLU A 72 -21.94 29.89 8.93
CA GLU A 72 -21.40 28.92 9.87
C GLU A 72 -19.86 28.95 9.85
N ARG A 73 -19.26 28.69 11.00
CA ARG A 73 -17.81 28.62 11.15
C ARG A 73 -17.41 27.35 11.87
N TRP A 74 -16.50 26.58 11.27
CA TRP A 74 -15.91 25.40 11.92
C TRP A 74 -14.51 25.76 12.41
N ILE A 75 -14.26 25.53 13.68
CA ILE A 75 -12.94 25.70 14.29
C ILE A 75 -12.45 24.32 14.67
N VAL A 76 -11.47 23.82 13.91
CA VAL A 76 -10.86 22.51 14.11
C VAL A 76 -9.51 22.71 14.77
N GLN A 77 -9.36 22.20 15.99
CA GLN A 77 -8.15 22.35 16.79
C GLN A 77 -7.47 20.99 16.96
N ALA A 78 -6.19 20.91 16.59
CA ALA A 78 -5.37 19.74 16.87
C ALA A 78 -5.16 19.57 18.39
N ALA A 79 -5.26 18.33 18.90
CA ALA A 79 -5.11 18.09 20.34
C ALA A 79 -3.64 18.11 20.81
N LYS A 80 -2.68 17.94 19.89
CA LYS A 80 -1.24 17.79 20.21
C LYS A 80 -0.36 18.93 19.71
N SER A 81 -0.95 19.95 19.12
CA SER A 81 -0.24 21.14 18.60
C SER A 81 -1.15 22.35 18.59
N ASP A 82 -0.58 23.54 18.34
CA ASP A 82 -1.35 24.78 18.14
C ASP A 82 -1.96 24.89 16.76
N ASP A 83 -1.89 23.82 15.95
CA ASP A 83 -2.43 23.80 14.60
C ASP A 83 -3.95 23.90 14.63
N ARG A 84 -4.48 24.86 13.87
CA ARG A 84 -5.90 25.19 13.80
C ARG A 84 -6.36 25.35 12.36
N LEU A 85 -7.51 24.78 12.03
CA LEU A 85 -8.18 24.97 10.75
C LEU A 85 -9.50 25.71 11.00
N ILE A 86 -9.69 26.84 10.32
CA ILE A 86 -10.90 27.66 10.41
C ILE A 86 -11.59 27.60 9.06
N VAL A 87 -12.76 26.98 8.99
CA VAL A 87 -13.59 26.94 7.79
C VAL A 87 -14.74 27.92 7.99
N ARG A 88 -14.86 28.92 7.10
CA ARG A 88 -16.00 29.84 7.05
C ARG A 88 -16.91 29.41 5.91
N ILE A 89 -18.16 29.08 6.22
CA ILE A 89 -19.16 28.62 5.27
C ILE A 89 -20.13 29.78 4.99
N PHE A 90 -20.31 30.12 3.71
CA PHE A 90 -21.17 31.20 3.25
C PHE A 90 -22.48 30.66 2.65
N ALA A 91 -22.45 29.48 2.04
CA ALA A 91 -23.65 28.81 1.55
C ALA A 91 -23.43 27.27 1.60
N LYS A 92 -24.46 26.54 2.01
CA LYS A 92 -24.46 25.08 1.95
C LYS A 92 -25.31 24.63 0.78
N HIS A 93 -24.72 23.82 -0.13
CA HIS A 93 -25.44 23.25 -1.28
C HIS A 93 -25.93 21.84 -0.99
N HIS A 94 -25.18 21.08 -0.17
CA HIS A 94 -25.56 19.73 0.25
C HIS A 94 -24.93 19.41 1.60
N GLU A 95 -25.66 18.67 2.41
CA GLU A 95 -25.17 18.13 3.68
C GLU A 95 -25.77 16.74 3.92
N SER A 96 -24.94 15.79 4.32
CA SER A 96 -25.39 14.43 4.65
C SER A 96 -24.51 13.77 5.69
N ASP A 97 -25.13 12.95 6.55
CA ASP A 97 -24.47 12.15 7.57
C ASP A 97 -24.63 10.67 7.27
N HIS A 98 -23.52 9.92 7.39
CA HIS A 98 -23.46 8.50 7.11
C HIS A 98 -22.73 7.73 8.21
N GLN A 99 -23.24 6.57 8.56
CA GLN A 99 -22.55 5.59 9.39
C GLN A 99 -22.05 4.47 8.48
N LEU A 100 -20.73 4.41 8.24
CA LEU A 100 -20.14 3.42 7.34
C LEU A 100 -19.82 2.09 8.04
N GLY A 101 -20.03 2.02 9.38
CA GLY A 101 -19.67 0.83 10.16
C GLY A 101 -18.15 0.68 10.36
N VAL A 102 -17.74 -0.50 10.74
CA VAL A 102 -16.34 -0.86 10.90
C VAL A 102 -15.80 -1.31 9.55
N ASP A 103 -14.78 -0.61 9.05
CA ASP A 103 -14.07 -1.03 7.84
C ASP A 103 -13.30 -2.33 8.15
N PRO A 104 -13.51 -3.41 7.40
CA PRO A 104 -12.76 -4.66 7.59
C PRO A 104 -11.26 -4.52 7.28
N GLY A 105 -10.82 -3.37 6.81
CA GLY A 105 -9.46 -3.10 6.37
C GLY A 105 -9.20 -3.58 4.94
N LEU A 106 -8.05 -3.19 4.41
CA LEU A 106 -7.59 -3.69 3.14
C LEU A 106 -7.19 -5.16 3.30
N ILE A 107 -7.99 -6.05 2.76
CA ILE A 107 -7.54 -7.41 2.46
C ILE A 107 -6.53 -7.22 1.33
N LYS A 108 -5.26 -7.11 1.67
CA LYS A 108 -4.20 -7.27 0.67
C LYS A 108 -4.39 -8.69 0.16
N ASP A 109 -4.70 -8.81 -1.12
CA ASP A 109 -4.52 -10.07 -1.81
C ASP A 109 -3.08 -10.48 -1.48
N GLY A 110 -2.94 -11.56 -0.72
CA GLY A 110 -1.64 -12.06 -0.30
C GLY A 110 -0.89 -12.69 -1.48
N VAL A 111 -0.84 -11.98 -2.62
CA VAL A 111 -0.33 -12.49 -3.90
C VAL A 111 1.05 -13.11 -3.73
N GLU A 112 1.93 -12.50 -2.92
CA GLU A 112 3.26 -13.08 -2.68
C GLU A 112 3.16 -14.35 -1.79
N ALA A 113 2.36 -14.31 -0.72
CA ALA A 113 2.14 -15.47 0.14
C ALA A 113 1.38 -16.59 -0.59
N ASP A 114 0.43 -16.22 -1.46
CA ASP A 114 -0.33 -17.16 -2.26
C ASP A 114 0.53 -17.76 -3.39
N LEU A 115 1.36 -16.96 -4.05
CA LEU A 115 2.39 -17.43 -4.99
C LEU A 115 3.37 -18.40 -4.33
N GLN A 116 3.81 -18.09 -3.11
CA GLN A 116 4.69 -18.94 -2.35
C GLN A 116 4.03 -20.31 -2.03
N ARG A 117 2.75 -20.26 -1.62
CA ARG A 117 1.98 -21.49 -1.35
C ARG A 117 1.79 -22.31 -2.64
N LEU A 118 1.33 -21.69 -3.71
CA LEU A 118 1.07 -22.33 -5.00
C LEU A 118 2.35 -22.91 -5.60
N LEU A 119 3.45 -22.16 -5.59
CA LEU A 119 4.73 -22.66 -6.10
C LEU A 119 5.27 -23.83 -5.25
N ALA A 120 5.08 -23.79 -3.95
CA ALA A 120 5.48 -24.88 -3.07
C ALA A 120 4.65 -26.17 -3.33
N GLU A 121 3.36 -26.04 -3.64
CA GLU A 121 2.47 -27.15 -4.00
C GLU A 121 2.75 -27.67 -5.42
N GLN A 122 3.23 -26.80 -6.31
CA GLN A 122 3.51 -27.09 -7.72
C GLN A 122 5.01 -26.87 -8.04
N ILE A 123 5.89 -27.34 -7.17
CA ILE A 123 7.34 -27.02 -7.26
C ILE A 123 7.98 -27.47 -8.58
N GLU A 124 7.41 -28.47 -9.23
CA GLU A 124 7.83 -28.97 -10.55
C GLU A 124 7.60 -27.95 -11.67
N THR A 125 6.85 -26.86 -11.42
CA THR A 125 6.77 -25.70 -12.34
C THR A 125 8.15 -25.08 -12.60
N LEU A 126 9.10 -25.23 -11.68
CA LEU A 126 10.49 -24.76 -11.84
C LEU A 126 11.33 -25.69 -12.74
N GLY A 127 10.87 -26.91 -12.95
CA GLY A 127 11.53 -27.95 -13.73
C GLY A 127 11.22 -29.36 -13.20
N GLU A 128 11.26 -30.32 -14.09
CA GLU A 128 11.07 -31.74 -13.74
C GLU A 128 12.10 -32.19 -12.67
N GLY A 129 11.64 -32.92 -11.66
CA GLY A 129 12.47 -33.43 -10.58
C GLY A 129 12.81 -32.47 -9.47
N TYR A 130 12.24 -31.25 -9.48
CA TYR A 130 12.32 -30.38 -8.31
C TYR A 130 11.49 -30.96 -7.16
N SER A 131 11.98 -30.79 -5.94
CA SER A 131 11.27 -31.19 -4.71
C SER A 131 11.38 -30.14 -3.64
N LEU A 132 10.27 -29.88 -2.93
CA LEU A 132 10.21 -28.93 -1.85
C LEU A 132 10.97 -29.46 -0.63
N ILE A 133 11.88 -28.65 -0.07
CA ILE A 133 12.49 -28.91 1.25
C ILE A 133 11.64 -28.22 2.32
N ARG A 134 11.45 -26.89 2.19
CA ARG A 134 10.70 -26.10 3.17
C ARG A 134 10.30 -24.74 2.62
N ARG A 135 9.10 -24.27 3.01
CA ARG A 135 8.68 -22.87 2.91
C ARG A 135 9.22 -22.10 4.11
N GLU A 136 9.47 -20.79 3.91
CA GLU A 136 9.95 -19.88 4.95
C GLU A 136 11.13 -20.50 5.74
N PHE A 137 12.17 -20.90 4.99
CA PHE A 137 13.35 -21.51 5.59
C PHE A 137 14.12 -20.48 6.40
N PRO A 138 14.28 -20.68 7.74
CA PRO A 138 14.88 -19.67 8.61
C PRO A 138 16.38 -19.48 8.34
N THR A 139 16.81 -18.22 8.26
CA THR A 139 18.23 -17.84 8.25
C THR A 139 18.49 -16.77 9.32
N ALA A 140 19.75 -16.45 9.57
CA ALA A 140 20.13 -15.42 10.53
C ALA A 140 19.63 -14.00 10.16
N ILE A 141 19.26 -13.77 8.89
CA ILE A 141 18.84 -12.46 8.35
C ILE A 141 17.37 -12.42 7.91
N GLY A 142 16.60 -13.45 8.25
CA GLY A 142 15.20 -13.61 7.89
C GLY A 142 14.94 -14.93 7.13
N PRO A 143 13.66 -15.29 6.89
CA PRO A 143 13.33 -16.50 6.17
C PRO A 143 13.53 -16.35 4.66
N VAL A 144 14.00 -17.41 4.01
CA VAL A 144 13.94 -17.58 2.55
C VAL A 144 12.57 -18.11 2.19
N ASP A 145 11.92 -17.56 1.15
CA ASP A 145 10.55 -17.92 0.79
C ASP A 145 10.38 -19.43 0.56
N ILE A 146 11.23 -20.02 -0.27
CA ILE A 146 11.24 -21.48 -0.51
C ILE A 146 12.66 -21.99 -0.59
N LEU A 147 12.92 -23.10 0.10
CA LEU A 147 14.10 -23.94 -0.11
C LEU A 147 13.65 -25.24 -0.78
N ALA A 148 14.30 -25.59 -1.89
CA ALA A 148 13.99 -26.76 -2.71
C ALA A 148 15.27 -27.53 -3.06
N ARG A 149 15.10 -28.66 -3.71
CA ARG A 149 16.15 -29.47 -4.30
C ARG A 149 15.87 -29.69 -5.79
N ASP A 150 16.87 -29.44 -6.65
CA ASP A 150 16.73 -29.69 -8.08
C ASP A 150 16.90 -31.20 -8.42
N ALA A 151 16.64 -31.57 -9.69
CA ALA A 151 16.75 -32.92 -10.18
C ALA A 151 18.14 -33.53 -10.01
N THR A 152 19.18 -32.74 -9.85
CA THR A 152 20.57 -33.16 -9.65
C THR A 152 20.94 -33.26 -8.18
N GLY A 153 20.01 -32.95 -7.28
CA GLY A 153 20.19 -33.01 -5.83
C GLY A 153 20.80 -31.74 -5.21
N HIS A 154 21.02 -30.66 -5.98
CA HIS A 154 21.52 -29.42 -5.42
C HIS A 154 20.41 -28.65 -4.68
N THR A 155 20.80 -28.01 -3.59
CA THR A 155 19.92 -27.11 -2.86
C THR A 155 19.68 -25.84 -3.67
N VAL A 156 18.42 -25.40 -3.73
CA VAL A 156 17.97 -24.20 -4.44
C VAL A 156 17.19 -23.30 -3.50
N ALA A 157 17.64 -22.06 -3.35
CA ALA A 157 16.92 -20.99 -2.63
C ALA A 157 16.11 -20.15 -3.61
N ILE A 158 14.84 -19.94 -3.32
CA ILE A 158 13.92 -19.25 -4.20
C ILE A 158 13.34 -18.04 -3.45
N GLU A 159 13.48 -16.88 -4.05
CA GLU A 159 12.84 -15.62 -3.62
C GLU A 159 11.71 -15.28 -4.57
N LEU A 160 10.53 -14.99 -4.00
CA LEU A 160 9.33 -14.69 -4.75
C LEU A 160 8.92 -13.24 -4.60
N LYS A 161 8.51 -12.63 -5.70
CA LYS A 161 7.91 -11.29 -5.71
C LYS A 161 6.74 -11.25 -6.69
N ARG A 162 5.75 -10.41 -6.42
CA ARG A 162 4.76 -10.08 -7.44
C ARG A 162 5.42 -9.33 -8.60
N ARG A 163 6.24 -8.33 -8.28
CA ARG A 163 7.05 -7.56 -9.25
C ARG A 163 8.50 -7.58 -8.81
N GLY A 164 9.31 -8.33 -9.56
CA GLY A 164 10.73 -8.50 -9.29
C GLY A 164 11.54 -7.28 -9.70
N ASP A 165 12.26 -6.70 -8.76
CA ASP A 165 13.19 -5.60 -8.95
C ASP A 165 14.57 -5.90 -8.36
N ILE A 166 15.46 -4.92 -8.41
CA ILE A 166 16.83 -5.03 -7.93
C ILE A 166 16.89 -5.44 -6.45
N ASP A 167 15.99 -4.88 -5.61
CA ASP A 167 15.99 -5.13 -4.17
C ASP A 167 15.72 -6.60 -3.85
N GLY A 168 14.83 -7.26 -4.61
CA GLY A 168 14.58 -8.69 -4.46
C GLY A 168 15.79 -9.56 -4.85
N VAL A 169 16.52 -9.19 -5.89
CA VAL A 169 17.75 -9.89 -6.28
C VAL A 169 18.84 -9.69 -5.21
N GLU A 170 18.98 -8.49 -4.67
CA GLU A 170 19.91 -8.19 -3.57
C GLU A 170 19.53 -8.98 -2.30
N GLN A 171 18.25 -9.13 -2.01
CA GLN A 171 17.77 -9.92 -0.90
C GLN A 171 18.18 -11.39 -1.06
N LEU A 172 17.90 -11.99 -2.23
CA LEU A 172 18.29 -13.36 -2.53
C LEU A 172 19.81 -13.56 -2.47
N THR A 173 20.58 -12.59 -2.97
CA THR A 173 22.06 -12.66 -2.90
C THR A 173 22.52 -12.81 -1.45
N ARG A 174 22.00 -12.01 -0.53
CA ARG A 174 22.33 -12.09 0.89
C ARG A 174 21.94 -13.44 1.51
N TYR A 175 20.80 -14.00 1.09
CA TYR A 175 20.40 -15.34 1.53
C TYR A 175 21.36 -16.42 1.02
N LEU A 176 21.76 -16.36 -0.26
CA LEU A 176 22.72 -17.30 -0.84
C LEU A 176 24.08 -17.26 -0.12
N GLU A 177 24.56 -16.08 0.24
CA GLU A 177 25.78 -15.93 1.04
C GLU A 177 25.67 -16.60 2.41
N GLN A 178 24.52 -16.50 3.08
CA GLN A 178 24.30 -17.14 4.37
C GLN A 178 24.18 -18.67 4.23
N LEU A 179 23.36 -19.14 3.28
CA LEU A 179 23.11 -20.55 3.08
C LEU A 179 24.36 -21.32 2.64
N ASN A 180 25.22 -20.71 1.82
CA ASN A 180 26.49 -21.31 1.38
C ASN A 180 27.57 -21.39 2.47
N ARG A 181 27.35 -20.83 3.66
CA ARG A 181 28.21 -21.04 4.82
C ARG A 181 27.91 -22.37 5.52
N ASP A 182 26.74 -22.93 5.29
CA ASP A 182 26.37 -24.24 5.82
C ASP A 182 26.84 -25.35 4.87
N PRO A 183 27.81 -26.18 5.27
CA PRO A 183 28.35 -27.24 4.42
C PRO A 183 27.33 -28.35 4.07
N VAL A 184 26.23 -28.45 4.82
CA VAL A 184 25.14 -29.41 4.56
C VAL A 184 24.26 -28.92 3.40
N LEU A 185 24.14 -27.62 3.22
CA LEU A 185 23.30 -27.00 2.17
C LEU A 185 24.11 -26.65 0.91
N ALA A 186 25.36 -26.30 1.09
CA ALA A 186 26.22 -25.84 0.00
C ALA A 186 26.57 -26.97 -1.01
N PRO A 187 26.68 -26.66 -2.30
CA PRO A 187 26.45 -25.38 -2.95
C PRO A 187 24.96 -25.09 -3.15
N VAL A 188 24.52 -23.88 -2.80
CA VAL A 188 23.12 -23.43 -2.95
C VAL A 188 23.00 -22.54 -4.18
N ARG A 189 22.09 -22.88 -5.09
CA ARG A 189 21.75 -22.09 -6.26
C ARG A 189 20.58 -21.14 -5.96
N GLY A 190 20.49 -20.01 -6.69
CA GLY A 190 19.43 -19.03 -6.53
C GLY A 190 18.44 -19.05 -7.70
N ILE A 191 17.14 -18.96 -7.39
CA ILE A 191 16.09 -18.67 -8.35
C ILE A 191 15.32 -17.44 -7.87
N PHE A 192 15.28 -16.41 -8.72
CA PHE A 192 14.43 -15.25 -8.52
C PHE A 192 13.16 -15.39 -9.35
N ALA A 193 12.03 -15.60 -8.69
CA ALA A 193 10.76 -15.91 -9.32
C ALA A 193 9.74 -14.78 -9.12
N ALA A 194 9.07 -14.31 -10.18
CA ALA A 194 8.05 -13.27 -10.07
C ALA A 194 7.06 -13.35 -11.25
N GLN A 195 5.86 -12.73 -11.09
CA GLN A 195 4.93 -12.57 -12.21
C GLN A 195 5.51 -11.64 -13.31
N LEU A 196 6.26 -10.63 -12.90
CA LEU A 196 6.95 -9.70 -13.79
C LEU A 196 8.32 -9.37 -13.22
N ILE A 197 9.39 -9.56 -14.00
CA ILE A 197 10.75 -9.21 -13.60
C ILE A 197 11.25 -8.05 -14.45
N LYS A 198 11.63 -6.95 -13.80
CA LYS A 198 12.18 -5.76 -14.47
C LYS A 198 13.50 -6.10 -15.19
N PRO A 199 13.78 -5.48 -16.37
CA PRO A 199 15.03 -5.75 -17.11
C PRO A 199 16.30 -5.60 -16.27
N GLN A 200 16.38 -4.54 -15.44
CA GLN A 200 17.54 -4.30 -14.58
C GLN A 200 17.75 -5.40 -13.55
N ALA A 201 16.66 -5.97 -13.01
CA ALA A 201 16.73 -7.09 -12.08
C ALA A 201 17.22 -8.37 -12.77
N LYS A 202 16.79 -8.62 -14.03
CA LYS A 202 17.30 -9.75 -14.83
C LYS A 202 18.82 -9.64 -15.09
N THR A 203 19.30 -8.43 -15.42
CA THR A 203 20.72 -8.18 -15.63
C THR A 203 21.51 -8.46 -14.35
N LEU A 204 21.08 -7.89 -13.22
CA LEU A 204 21.77 -8.10 -11.94
C LEU A 204 21.74 -9.58 -11.50
N ALA A 205 20.62 -10.26 -11.69
CA ALA A 205 20.49 -11.69 -11.37
C ALA A 205 21.50 -12.53 -12.20
N ALA A 206 21.59 -12.25 -13.51
CA ALA A 206 22.56 -12.94 -14.40
C ALA A 206 24.01 -12.68 -13.96
N ASP A 207 24.38 -11.46 -13.60
CA ASP A 207 25.71 -11.12 -13.11
C ASP A 207 26.08 -11.86 -11.82
N ARG A 208 25.07 -12.28 -11.04
CA ARG A 208 25.22 -13.02 -9.77
C ARG A 208 24.99 -14.51 -9.89
N GLY A 209 24.80 -15.04 -11.10
CA GLY A 209 24.51 -16.45 -11.31
C GLY A 209 23.16 -16.90 -10.76
N ILE A 210 22.21 -15.99 -10.59
CA ILE A 210 20.85 -16.24 -10.15
C ILE A 210 19.95 -16.44 -11.37
N SER A 211 19.21 -17.56 -11.43
CA SER A 211 18.24 -17.81 -12.47
C SER A 211 16.96 -17.02 -12.26
N CYS A 212 16.38 -16.49 -13.33
CA CYS A 212 15.09 -15.77 -13.29
C CYS A 212 13.98 -16.63 -13.87
N VAL A 213 12.87 -16.76 -13.14
CA VAL A 213 11.65 -17.49 -13.58
C VAL A 213 10.45 -16.56 -13.53
N THR A 214 9.75 -16.44 -14.66
CA THR A 214 8.48 -15.72 -14.70
C THR A 214 7.34 -16.71 -14.41
N LEU A 215 6.52 -16.42 -13.40
CA LEU A 215 5.42 -17.27 -12.97
C LEU A 215 4.10 -16.75 -13.56
N ASP A 216 3.32 -17.66 -14.12
CA ASP A 216 1.93 -17.38 -14.50
C ASP A 216 1.02 -17.69 -13.30
N TYR A 217 0.64 -16.64 -12.58
CA TYR A 217 -0.15 -16.78 -11.35
C TYR A 217 -1.56 -17.28 -11.61
N ASP A 218 -2.17 -16.88 -12.73
CA ASP A 218 -3.54 -17.26 -13.07
C ASP A 218 -3.58 -18.74 -13.47
N ALA A 219 -2.61 -19.21 -14.26
CA ALA A 219 -2.45 -20.61 -14.56
C ALA A 219 -2.19 -21.46 -13.30
N MET A 220 -1.37 -20.97 -12.37
CA MET A 220 -1.08 -21.67 -11.11
C MET A 220 -2.30 -21.80 -10.20
N ARG A 221 -3.24 -20.84 -10.27
CA ARG A 221 -4.53 -20.89 -9.54
C ARG A 221 -5.56 -21.80 -10.21
N GLY A 222 -5.30 -22.31 -11.40
CA GLY A 222 -6.28 -23.03 -12.20
C GLY A 222 -7.35 -22.12 -12.80
N VAL A 223 -7.12 -20.82 -12.84
CA VAL A 223 -7.97 -19.82 -13.50
C VAL A 223 -7.40 -19.60 -14.89
N ASP A 224 -7.32 -20.64 -15.70
CA ASP A 224 -6.97 -20.51 -17.12
C ASP A 224 -8.24 -20.16 -17.89
N ASP A 225 -8.59 -18.88 -17.87
CA ASP A 225 -9.64 -18.34 -18.73
C ASP A 225 -9.01 -18.04 -20.10
N ALA A 226 -8.93 -19.09 -20.92
CA ALA A 226 -8.43 -18.98 -22.30
C ALA A 226 -9.26 -17.97 -23.15
N ASP A 227 -10.50 -17.68 -22.75
CA ASP A 227 -11.41 -16.74 -23.42
C ASP A 227 -11.26 -15.28 -22.90
N GLY A 228 -10.53 -15.06 -21.79
CA GLY A 228 -10.29 -13.73 -21.20
C GLY A 228 -9.04 -13.01 -21.69
N ARG A 229 -8.20 -13.64 -22.49
CA ARG A 229 -7.01 -13.01 -23.09
C ARG A 229 -7.40 -12.20 -24.33
N LEU A 230 -7.90 -10.98 -24.11
CA LEU A 230 -7.89 -9.95 -25.14
C LEU A 230 -6.47 -9.34 -25.20
N PHE A 231 -5.66 -9.87 -26.14
CA PHE A 231 -4.33 -9.44 -26.62
C PHE A 231 -3.17 -9.49 -25.64
#